data_767085247be471286f606ec08a864471
#
_entry.id   767085247be471286f606ec08a864471
#
_cell.length_a   1.000
_cell.length_b   1.000
_cell.length_c   1.000
_cell.angle_alpha   90.00
_cell.angle_beta   90.00
_cell.angle_gamma   90.00
#
_symmetry.space_group_name_H-M   'P 1'
#
loop_
_entity.id
_entity.type
_entity.pdbx_description
1 polymer ?
#
loop_
_entity_poly.entity_id
_entity_poly.type
_entity_poly.pdbx_seq_one_letter_code
_entity_poly.pdbx_strand_id
1 'polypeptide(L)'
;GTVRCPDMESLSAALDTLYGANIDYTVRKKGERQCVGFAAGFIDDAFTPHGEKLLEPVSAMLGELLLDPVTHGGRFLSSYVESEKANLIDAIRGLKNDKRDWADIRLMQEMCAGEPYSVLRLGDEETAGRITNQSLYVHGQALMASSRVEVIYCGSAEAQRVEDAVLTALAALPRGAQTALPEVQRIQAPDTPRRIVETMDVTQGKLAMGYRCSSDDYPAMVLANLIFGGTSNSKLFLNVRERLSLCYYASSSYARSKNILTVSSGVETADFERAEAEIGRQLQAVQQGDWEDWEQEGALQAIRASLLSLSDSQGALE
;
A
#
# COMPACT_ATOMS: atom_id res chain seq x y z
N GLY A 1 20.08 -5.87 -11.13
CA GLY A 1 20.45 -5.85 -12.54
C GLY A 1 20.01 -7.09 -13.29
N THR A 2 20.10 -7.02 -14.60
CA THR A 2 19.85 -8.12 -15.53
C THR A 2 21.17 -8.65 -16.09
N VAL A 3 21.16 -9.74 -16.86
CA VAL A 3 22.37 -10.23 -17.54
C VAL A 3 22.91 -9.15 -18.49
N ARG A 4 22.05 -8.38 -19.15
CA ARG A 4 22.44 -7.30 -20.07
C ARG A 4 22.90 -6.03 -19.33
N CYS A 5 22.25 -5.69 -18.22
CA CYS A 5 22.52 -4.51 -17.39
C CYS A 5 22.79 -4.98 -15.95
N PRO A 6 24.01 -5.47 -15.64
CA PRO A 6 24.27 -6.17 -14.39
C PRO A 6 24.31 -5.27 -13.15
N ASP A 7 24.49 -3.98 -13.32
CA ASP A 7 24.55 -2.98 -12.24
C ASP A 7 23.61 -1.79 -12.48
N MET A 8 23.54 -0.90 -11.50
CA MET A 8 22.67 0.27 -11.57
C MET A 8 23.12 1.28 -12.60
N GLU A 9 24.41 1.39 -12.85
CA GLU A 9 24.98 2.34 -13.84
C GLU A 9 24.54 1.95 -15.25
N SER A 10 24.74 0.68 -15.63
CA SER A 10 24.31 0.15 -16.93
C SER A 10 22.79 0.16 -17.12
N LEU A 11 22.03 -0.10 -16.04
CA LEU A 11 20.58 -0.03 -16.09
C LEU A 11 20.11 1.42 -16.29
N SER A 12 20.68 2.38 -15.55
CA SER A 12 20.36 3.80 -15.69
C SER A 12 20.71 4.30 -17.09
N ALA A 13 21.90 3.97 -17.61
CA ALA A 13 22.29 4.32 -18.96
C ALA A 13 21.32 3.76 -20.03
N ALA A 14 20.84 2.52 -19.85
CA ALA A 14 19.85 1.94 -20.74
C ALA A 14 18.50 2.68 -20.67
N LEU A 15 18.03 3.10 -19.49
CA LEU A 15 16.81 3.90 -19.32
C LEU A 15 16.96 5.29 -19.90
N ASP A 16 18.15 5.92 -19.82
CA ASP A 16 18.41 7.21 -20.43
C ASP A 16 18.27 7.17 -21.96
N THR A 17 18.65 6.05 -22.60
CA THR A 17 18.42 5.86 -24.04
C THR A 17 16.94 5.76 -24.41
N LEU A 18 16.07 5.53 -23.42
CA LEU A 18 14.62 5.50 -23.55
C LEU A 18 13.98 6.81 -23.07
N TYR A 19 14.67 7.92 -23.29
CA TYR A 19 14.21 9.28 -22.94
C TYR A 19 13.90 9.46 -21.45
N GLY A 20 14.72 8.87 -20.59
CA GLY A 20 14.57 8.96 -19.14
C GLY A 20 13.36 8.15 -18.64
N ALA A 21 13.04 7.05 -19.29
CA ALA A 21 12.07 6.09 -18.73
C ALA A 21 12.49 5.68 -17.32
N ASN A 22 11.53 5.53 -16.42
CA ASN A 22 11.79 5.06 -15.07
C ASN A 22 11.17 3.67 -14.86
N ILE A 23 11.85 2.85 -14.08
CA ILE A 23 11.34 1.56 -13.62
C ILE A 23 11.61 1.46 -12.14
N ASP A 24 10.54 1.32 -11.36
CA ASP A 24 10.60 1.14 -9.92
C ASP A 24 10.02 -0.22 -9.52
N TYR A 25 10.59 -0.84 -8.50
CA TYR A 25 9.94 -2.01 -7.90
C TYR A 25 8.78 -1.59 -7.03
N THR A 26 7.75 -2.42 -6.97
CA THR A 26 6.60 -2.18 -6.11
C THR A 26 6.37 -3.36 -5.18
N VAL A 27 6.14 -3.06 -3.90
CA VAL A 27 5.67 -4.03 -2.92
C VAL A 27 4.47 -3.40 -2.23
N ARG A 28 3.30 -3.94 -2.49
CA ARG A 28 2.04 -3.42 -1.94
C ARG A 28 1.28 -4.52 -1.24
N LYS A 29 0.54 -4.17 -0.21
CA LYS A 29 -0.37 -5.06 0.47
C LYS A 29 -1.80 -4.66 0.13
N LYS A 30 -2.53 -5.55 -0.55
CA LYS A 30 -3.96 -5.37 -0.87
C LYS A 30 -4.77 -6.41 -0.08
N GLY A 31 -5.30 -5.97 1.04
CA GLY A 31 -5.94 -6.89 2.00
C GLY A 31 -4.91 -7.86 2.58
N GLU A 32 -5.16 -9.15 2.47
CA GLU A 32 -4.27 -10.22 2.94
C GLU A 32 -3.23 -10.66 1.91
N ARG A 33 -3.22 -10.01 0.76
CA ARG A 33 -2.33 -10.36 -0.36
C ARG A 33 -1.19 -9.38 -0.45
N GLN A 34 0.00 -9.91 -0.68
CA GLN A 34 1.17 -9.11 -1.03
C GLN A 34 1.33 -9.12 -2.56
N CYS A 35 1.33 -7.94 -3.16
CA CYS A 35 1.57 -7.75 -4.58
C CYS A 35 2.98 -7.24 -4.76
N VAL A 36 3.79 -7.95 -5.52
CA VAL A 36 5.17 -7.57 -5.85
C VAL A 36 5.30 -7.46 -7.36
N GLY A 37 6.06 -6.48 -7.84
CA GLY A 37 6.22 -6.26 -9.26
C GLY A 37 7.02 -5.01 -9.56
N PHE A 38 6.83 -4.50 -10.77
CA PHE A 38 7.45 -3.28 -11.25
C PHE A 38 6.38 -2.29 -11.71
N ALA A 39 6.70 -1.02 -11.61
CA ALA A 39 5.99 0.09 -12.28
C ALA A 39 6.98 0.78 -13.22
N ALA A 40 6.54 1.06 -14.44
CA ALA A 40 7.33 1.79 -15.41
C ALA A 40 6.58 3.04 -15.85
N GLY A 41 7.31 4.15 -16.01
CA GLY A 41 6.81 5.38 -16.59
C GLY A 41 7.71 5.80 -17.75
N PHE A 42 7.11 6.17 -18.86
CA PHE A 42 7.83 6.65 -20.05
C PHE A 42 6.95 7.61 -20.85
N ILE A 43 7.56 8.45 -21.67
CA ILE A 43 6.83 9.38 -22.51
C ILE A 43 6.11 8.66 -23.65
N ASP A 44 5.04 9.24 -24.15
CA ASP A 44 4.36 8.73 -25.35
C ASP A 44 5.26 8.86 -26.59
N ASP A 45 5.16 7.89 -27.50
CA ASP A 45 5.88 7.85 -28.77
C ASP A 45 5.73 9.16 -29.57
N ALA A 46 4.58 9.85 -29.44
CA ALA A 46 4.32 11.11 -30.13
C ALA A 46 5.24 12.26 -29.66
N PHE A 47 5.86 12.13 -28.49
CA PHE A 47 6.79 13.15 -27.96
C PHE A 47 8.27 12.79 -28.16
N THR A 48 8.56 11.68 -28.82
CA THR A 48 9.93 11.35 -29.19
C THR A 48 10.37 12.17 -30.42
N PRO A 49 11.61 12.68 -30.44
CA PRO A 49 12.08 13.59 -31.51
C PRO A 49 12.04 12.99 -32.94
N HIS A 50 12.21 11.67 -33.07
CA HIS A 50 12.32 10.99 -34.36
C HIS A 50 11.26 9.89 -34.55
N GLY A 51 10.23 9.84 -33.69
CA GLY A 51 9.17 8.84 -33.75
C GLY A 51 9.56 7.46 -33.23
N GLU A 52 10.54 7.41 -32.31
CA GLU A 52 10.97 6.17 -31.67
C GLU A 52 9.82 5.54 -30.90
N LYS A 53 9.80 4.22 -30.90
CA LYS A 53 8.82 3.42 -30.16
C LYS A 53 9.38 3.03 -28.80
N LEU A 54 8.68 3.37 -27.72
CA LEU A 54 9.17 3.16 -26.35
C LEU A 54 8.47 2.01 -25.62
N LEU A 55 7.22 1.70 -25.98
CA LEU A 55 6.46 0.66 -25.31
C LEU A 55 7.16 -0.70 -25.35
N GLU A 56 7.64 -1.13 -26.51
CA GLU A 56 8.26 -2.43 -26.69
C GLU A 56 9.60 -2.55 -25.95
N PRO A 57 10.55 -1.59 -26.05
CA PRO A 57 11.81 -1.71 -25.31
C PRO A 57 11.63 -1.55 -23.79
N VAL A 58 10.68 -0.73 -23.31
CA VAL A 58 10.39 -0.65 -21.87
C VAL A 58 9.76 -1.95 -21.38
N SER A 59 8.81 -2.52 -22.13
CA SER A 59 8.21 -3.82 -21.80
C SER A 59 9.26 -4.94 -21.79
N ALA A 60 10.16 -4.96 -22.76
CA ALA A 60 11.26 -5.92 -22.81
C ALA A 60 12.18 -5.80 -21.59
N MET A 61 12.51 -4.57 -21.16
CA MET A 61 13.33 -4.35 -19.97
C MET A 61 12.62 -4.81 -18.68
N LEU A 62 11.31 -4.62 -18.57
CA LEU A 62 10.53 -5.19 -17.47
C LEU A 62 10.57 -6.72 -17.47
N GLY A 63 10.46 -7.33 -18.65
CA GLY A 63 10.62 -8.79 -18.83
C GLY A 63 12.01 -9.26 -18.39
N GLU A 64 13.08 -8.58 -18.81
CA GLU A 64 14.45 -8.90 -18.41
C GLU A 64 14.67 -8.79 -16.90
N LEU A 65 14.17 -7.71 -16.27
CA LEU A 65 14.28 -7.53 -14.82
C LEU A 65 13.60 -8.65 -14.04
N LEU A 66 12.50 -9.18 -14.56
CA LEU A 66 11.75 -10.24 -13.92
C LEU A 66 12.33 -11.63 -14.19
N LEU A 67 12.73 -11.91 -15.44
CA LEU A 67 12.98 -13.27 -15.93
C LEU A 67 14.47 -13.57 -16.09
N ASP A 68 15.31 -12.55 -16.29
CA ASP A 68 16.74 -12.71 -16.58
C ASP A 68 17.63 -11.89 -15.61
N PRO A 69 17.40 -12.02 -14.28
CA PRO A 69 18.23 -11.34 -13.31
C PRO A 69 19.66 -11.86 -13.33
N VAL A 70 20.62 -11.00 -13.01
CA VAL A 70 22.01 -11.43 -12.89
C VAL A 70 22.17 -12.44 -11.74
N THR A 71 22.67 -13.63 -12.07
CA THR A 71 22.85 -14.74 -11.12
C THR A 71 24.21 -15.38 -11.27
N HIS A 72 24.65 -16.11 -10.24
CA HIS A 72 25.83 -16.94 -10.30
C HIS A 72 25.53 -18.34 -9.72
N GLY A 73 25.64 -19.37 -10.55
CA GLY A 73 25.39 -20.77 -10.13
C GLY A 73 23.95 -21.00 -9.62
N GLY A 74 22.95 -20.38 -10.25
CA GLY A 74 21.53 -20.51 -9.85
C GLY A 74 21.19 -19.83 -8.53
N ARG A 75 21.89 -18.75 -8.19
CA ARG A 75 21.67 -17.94 -6.98
C ARG A 75 21.81 -16.47 -7.34
N PHE A 76 21.13 -15.58 -6.61
CA PHE A 76 21.43 -14.17 -6.71
C PHE A 76 22.85 -13.85 -6.20
N LEU A 77 23.43 -12.74 -6.65
CA LEU A 77 24.74 -12.30 -6.17
C LEU A 77 24.69 -12.00 -4.68
N SER A 78 25.57 -12.62 -3.88
CA SER A 78 25.57 -12.44 -2.42
C SER A 78 25.72 -10.98 -2.01
N SER A 79 26.58 -10.22 -2.68
CA SER A 79 26.79 -8.79 -2.40
C SER A 79 25.48 -7.98 -2.52
N TYR A 80 24.68 -8.24 -3.55
CA TYR A 80 23.41 -7.56 -3.75
C TYR A 80 22.38 -7.97 -2.69
N VAL A 81 22.28 -9.28 -2.41
CA VAL A 81 21.34 -9.77 -1.40
C VAL A 81 21.67 -9.25 0.00
N GLU A 82 22.95 -9.22 0.38
CA GLU A 82 23.35 -8.69 1.69
C GLU A 82 23.10 -7.18 1.80
N SER A 83 23.39 -6.42 0.73
CA SER A 83 23.09 -4.97 0.68
C SER A 83 21.59 -4.71 0.81
N GLU A 84 20.75 -5.39 -0.01
CA GLU A 84 19.30 -5.18 0.03
C GLU A 84 18.66 -5.70 1.33
N LYS A 85 19.22 -6.76 1.91
CA LYS A 85 18.81 -7.23 3.24
C LYS A 85 19.09 -6.19 4.33
N ALA A 86 20.25 -5.57 4.30
CA ALA A 86 20.60 -4.49 5.22
C ALA A 86 19.63 -3.30 5.06
N ASN A 87 19.38 -2.86 3.82
CA ASN A 87 18.41 -1.80 3.50
C ASN A 87 17.00 -2.15 4.00
N LEU A 88 16.56 -3.40 3.82
CA LEU A 88 15.25 -3.86 4.29
C LEU A 88 15.15 -3.83 5.82
N ILE A 89 16.18 -4.32 6.52
CA ILE A 89 16.24 -4.30 7.99
C ILE A 89 16.20 -2.87 8.50
N ASP A 90 16.97 -1.96 7.90
CA ASP A 90 16.97 -0.55 8.28
C ASP A 90 15.61 0.12 7.99
N ALA A 91 14.96 -0.22 6.88
CA ALA A 91 13.61 0.25 6.60
C ALA A 91 12.58 -0.26 7.62
N ILE A 92 12.67 -1.53 8.04
CA ILE A 92 11.81 -2.11 9.09
C ILE A 92 12.03 -1.39 10.42
N ARG A 93 13.28 -1.16 10.82
CA ARG A 93 13.63 -0.40 12.03
C ARG A 93 13.12 1.04 11.95
N GLY A 94 13.24 1.63 10.77
CA GLY A 94 12.79 2.99 10.47
C GLY A 94 11.28 3.22 10.61
N LEU A 95 10.44 2.18 10.58
CA LEU A 95 8.99 2.30 10.78
C LEU A 95 8.63 2.98 12.10
N LYS A 96 9.46 2.81 13.13
CA LYS A 96 9.28 3.43 14.46
C LYS A 96 9.59 4.94 14.49
N ASN A 97 10.20 5.49 13.44
CA ASN A 97 10.57 6.91 13.42
C ASN A 97 9.33 7.79 13.24
N ASP A 98 8.39 7.42 12.40
CA ASP A 98 7.08 8.04 12.36
C ASP A 98 6.17 7.41 13.42
N LYS A 99 5.91 8.17 14.49
CA LYS A 99 5.12 7.68 15.63
C LYS A 99 3.63 7.58 15.31
N ARG A 100 3.15 8.34 14.34
CA ARG A 100 1.77 8.25 13.86
C ARG A 100 1.58 6.96 13.10
N ASP A 101 2.39 6.75 12.07
CA ASP A 101 2.33 5.54 11.26
C ASP A 101 2.60 4.29 12.12
N TRP A 102 3.52 4.40 13.09
CA TRP A 102 3.78 3.29 14.02
C TRP A 102 2.57 2.93 14.87
N ALA A 103 1.84 3.92 15.41
CA ALA A 103 0.62 3.65 16.16
C ALA A 103 -0.45 2.94 15.31
N ASP A 104 -0.62 3.37 14.06
CA ASP A 104 -1.56 2.76 13.12
C ASP A 104 -1.12 1.33 12.73
N ILE A 105 0.17 1.10 12.53
CA ILE A 105 0.75 -0.23 12.29
C ILE A 105 0.48 -1.15 13.49
N ARG A 106 0.76 -0.68 14.71
CA ARG A 106 0.54 -1.47 15.92
C ARG A 106 -0.94 -1.79 16.14
N LEU A 107 -1.82 -0.81 15.90
CA LEU A 107 -3.26 -1.05 15.92
C LEU A 107 -3.65 -2.20 15.00
N MET A 108 -3.18 -2.19 13.76
CA MET A 108 -3.54 -3.23 12.79
C MET A 108 -2.94 -4.59 13.15
N GLN A 109 -1.72 -4.65 13.66
CA GLN A 109 -1.11 -5.89 14.13
C GLN A 109 -1.90 -6.52 15.28
N GLU A 110 -2.29 -5.71 16.25
CA GLU A 110 -3.03 -6.19 17.44
C GLU A 110 -4.49 -6.52 17.12
N MET A 111 -5.15 -5.69 16.30
CA MET A 111 -6.54 -5.89 15.92
C MET A 111 -6.73 -7.10 15.02
N CYS A 112 -5.76 -7.39 14.16
CA CYS A 112 -5.76 -8.50 13.22
C CYS A 112 -4.82 -9.64 13.63
N ALA A 113 -4.44 -9.72 14.89
CA ALA A 113 -3.60 -10.81 15.38
C ALA A 113 -4.21 -12.18 15.06
N GLY A 114 -3.43 -13.05 14.41
CA GLY A 114 -3.91 -14.35 13.92
C GLY A 114 -4.53 -14.33 12.51
N GLU A 115 -4.66 -13.17 11.90
CA GLU A 115 -5.03 -13.04 10.49
C GLU A 115 -3.79 -12.72 9.63
N PRO A 116 -3.70 -13.17 8.36
CA PRO A 116 -2.61 -12.78 7.45
C PRO A 116 -2.47 -11.26 7.28
N TYR A 117 -3.54 -10.52 7.54
CA TYR A 117 -3.56 -9.06 7.48
C TYR A 117 -2.65 -8.40 8.50
N SER A 118 -2.35 -9.04 9.64
CA SER A 118 -1.43 -8.51 10.66
C SER A 118 0.03 -8.49 10.22
N VAL A 119 0.40 -9.31 9.23
CA VAL A 119 1.77 -9.35 8.70
C VAL A 119 2.11 -8.04 8.00
N LEU A 120 3.19 -7.40 8.38
CA LEU A 120 3.62 -6.14 7.79
C LEU A 120 4.07 -6.31 6.33
N ARG A 121 3.92 -5.26 5.53
CA ARG A 121 4.37 -5.23 4.14
C ARG A 121 5.86 -5.56 3.98
N LEU A 122 6.69 -5.09 4.88
CA LEU A 122 8.14 -5.32 4.90
C LEU A 122 8.54 -6.58 5.68
N GLY A 123 7.58 -7.28 6.31
CA GLY A 123 7.89 -8.39 7.20
C GLY A 123 8.45 -7.94 8.53
N ASP A 124 9.37 -8.72 9.08
CA ASP A 124 10.04 -8.46 10.35
C ASP A 124 11.57 -8.65 10.23
N GLU A 125 12.30 -8.06 11.16
CA GLU A 125 13.77 -8.06 11.18
C GLU A 125 14.36 -9.47 11.31
N GLU A 126 13.76 -10.33 12.12
CA GLU A 126 14.25 -11.70 12.37
C GLU A 126 14.15 -12.54 11.10
N THR A 127 12.99 -12.51 10.44
CA THR A 127 12.76 -13.22 9.18
C THR A 127 13.64 -12.66 8.06
N ALA A 128 13.75 -11.34 7.95
CA ALA A 128 14.63 -10.70 6.97
C ALA A 128 16.08 -11.12 7.15
N GLY A 129 16.56 -11.20 8.40
CA GLY A 129 17.93 -11.64 8.72
C GLY A 129 18.26 -13.06 8.27
N ARG A 130 17.29 -13.94 8.16
CA ARG A 130 17.45 -15.35 7.72
C ARG A 130 17.52 -15.54 6.21
N ILE A 131 17.21 -14.51 5.43
CA ILE A 131 17.20 -14.60 3.96
C ILE A 131 18.62 -14.81 3.45
N THR A 132 18.79 -15.78 2.57
CA THR A 132 20.02 -16.06 1.84
C THR A 132 19.82 -15.88 0.33
N ASN A 133 20.90 -15.69 -0.40
CA ASN A 133 20.87 -15.58 -1.86
C ASN A 133 20.23 -16.80 -2.54
N GLN A 134 20.40 -17.99 -1.97
CA GLN A 134 19.79 -19.23 -2.47
C GLN A 134 18.27 -19.26 -2.14
N SER A 135 17.89 -19.01 -0.88
CA SER A 135 16.48 -19.06 -0.48
C SER A 135 15.65 -18.03 -1.22
N LEU A 136 16.21 -16.82 -1.42
CA LEU A 136 15.54 -15.75 -2.16
C LEU A 136 15.34 -16.12 -3.63
N TYR A 137 16.34 -16.70 -4.28
CA TYR A 137 16.25 -17.15 -5.68
C TYR A 137 15.18 -18.23 -5.85
N VAL A 138 15.21 -19.27 -5.01
CA VAL A 138 14.22 -20.35 -5.06
C VAL A 138 12.81 -19.82 -4.83
N HIS A 139 12.63 -18.93 -3.86
CA HIS A 139 11.35 -18.30 -3.58
C HIS A 139 10.85 -17.46 -4.76
N GLY A 140 11.72 -16.66 -5.38
CA GLY A 140 11.39 -15.87 -6.58
C GLY A 140 10.92 -16.75 -7.75
N GLN A 141 11.62 -17.87 -8.02
CA GLN A 141 11.21 -18.82 -9.05
C GLN A 141 9.84 -19.46 -8.75
N ALA A 142 9.59 -19.82 -7.49
CA ALA A 142 8.31 -20.37 -7.08
C ALA A 142 7.17 -19.35 -7.24
N LEU A 143 7.39 -18.09 -6.86
CA LEU A 143 6.42 -17.02 -7.06
C LEU A 143 6.08 -16.81 -8.54
N MET A 144 7.09 -16.70 -9.40
CA MET A 144 6.87 -16.52 -10.85
C MET A 144 6.08 -17.68 -11.46
N ALA A 145 6.33 -18.92 -11.01
CA ALA A 145 5.65 -20.09 -11.52
C ALA A 145 4.19 -20.22 -11.06
N SER A 146 3.85 -19.75 -9.85
CA SER A 146 2.57 -20.07 -9.22
C SER A 146 1.66 -18.86 -8.94
N SER A 147 2.20 -17.63 -8.99
CA SER A 147 1.40 -16.43 -8.69
C SER A 147 0.53 -16.00 -9.87
N ARG A 148 -0.60 -15.39 -9.57
CA ARG A 148 -1.36 -14.63 -10.55
C ARG A 148 -0.55 -13.43 -11.00
N VAL A 149 -0.49 -13.18 -12.30
CA VAL A 149 0.16 -12.01 -12.89
C VAL A 149 -0.91 -11.10 -13.47
N GLU A 150 -0.84 -9.85 -13.12
CA GLU A 150 -1.71 -8.79 -13.65
C GLU A 150 -0.82 -7.68 -14.21
N VAL A 151 -1.16 -7.21 -15.40
CA VAL A 151 -0.50 -6.08 -16.05
C VAL A 151 -1.54 -5.00 -16.28
N ILE A 152 -1.23 -3.79 -15.86
CA ILE A 152 -2.09 -2.62 -16.01
C ILE A 152 -1.32 -1.60 -16.84
N TYR A 153 -1.89 -1.20 -17.95
CA TYR A 153 -1.36 -0.14 -18.79
C TYR A 153 -2.30 1.07 -18.79
N CYS A 154 -1.73 2.24 -18.62
CA CYS A 154 -2.43 3.51 -18.75
C CYS A 154 -1.64 4.40 -19.71
N GLY A 155 -2.22 4.71 -20.85
CA GLY A 155 -1.56 5.49 -21.88
C GLY A 155 -2.35 5.49 -23.20
N SER A 156 -1.76 6.02 -24.25
CA SER A 156 -2.40 6.25 -25.57
C SER A 156 -2.18 5.12 -26.59
N ALA A 157 -1.31 4.12 -26.27
CA ALA A 157 -1.03 3.07 -27.24
C ALA A 157 -2.25 2.17 -27.49
N GLU A 158 -2.37 1.68 -28.71
CA GLU A 158 -3.41 0.73 -29.10
C GLU A 158 -3.36 -0.54 -28.25
N ALA A 159 -4.53 -1.02 -27.80
CA ALA A 159 -4.64 -2.16 -26.89
C ALA A 159 -3.92 -3.41 -27.39
N GLN A 160 -4.06 -3.73 -28.68
CA GLN A 160 -3.40 -4.89 -29.30
C GLN A 160 -1.88 -4.77 -29.27
N ARG A 161 -1.34 -3.57 -29.51
CA ARG A 161 0.11 -3.32 -29.43
C ARG A 161 0.64 -3.52 -28.02
N VAL A 162 -0.12 -3.07 -27.01
CA VAL A 162 0.21 -3.28 -25.60
C VAL A 162 0.23 -4.77 -25.26
N GLU A 163 -0.82 -5.49 -25.65
CA GLU A 163 -0.92 -6.94 -25.43
C GLU A 163 0.26 -7.68 -26.07
N ASP A 164 0.56 -7.40 -27.33
CA ASP A 164 1.67 -8.03 -28.06
C ASP A 164 3.03 -7.75 -27.40
N ALA A 165 3.29 -6.51 -26.98
CA ALA A 165 4.52 -6.12 -26.29
C ALA A 165 4.67 -6.86 -24.94
N VAL A 166 3.61 -6.92 -24.14
CA VAL A 166 3.59 -7.61 -22.85
C VAL A 166 3.75 -9.11 -23.02
N LEU A 167 3.01 -9.74 -23.92
CA LEU A 167 3.10 -11.18 -24.19
C LEU A 167 4.50 -11.56 -24.69
N THR A 168 5.11 -10.73 -25.53
CA THR A 168 6.49 -10.93 -26.00
C THR A 168 7.49 -10.83 -24.85
N ALA A 169 7.38 -9.80 -24.02
CA ALA A 169 8.29 -9.58 -22.88
C ALA A 169 8.19 -10.68 -21.83
N LEU A 170 7.02 -11.28 -21.65
CA LEU A 170 6.75 -12.33 -20.65
C LEU A 170 6.68 -13.73 -21.26
N ALA A 171 7.09 -13.93 -22.53
CA ALA A 171 6.97 -15.23 -23.21
C ALA A 171 7.71 -16.38 -22.50
N ALA A 172 8.79 -16.07 -21.80
CA ALA A 172 9.58 -17.05 -21.05
C ALA A 172 9.12 -17.21 -19.58
N LEU A 173 8.03 -16.54 -19.17
CA LEU A 173 7.55 -16.64 -17.80
C LEU A 173 7.11 -18.07 -17.46
N PRO A 174 7.74 -18.73 -16.46
CA PRO A 174 7.38 -20.08 -16.09
C PRO A 174 5.96 -20.10 -15.53
N ARG A 175 5.12 -20.99 -16.07
CA ARG A 175 3.72 -21.13 -15.62
C ARG A 175 3.48 -22.55 -15.13
N GLY A 176 3.25 -22.67 -13.83
CA GLY A 176 2.82 -23.89 -13.16
C GLY A 176 1.36 -23.82 -12.69
N ALA A 177 1.02 -24.68 -11.76
CA ALA A 177 -0.27 -24.61 -11.08
C ALA A 177 -0.35 -23.31 -10.27
N GLN A 178 -1.37 -22.48 -10.52
CA GLN A 178 -1.57 -21.26 -9.76
C GLN A 178 -1.97 -21.59 -8.32
N THR A 179 -1.36 -20.88 -7.38
CA THR A 179 -1.77 -20.94 -5.99
C THR A 179 -3.13 -20.26 -5.83
N ALA A 180 -4.09 -20.97 -5.22
CA ALA A 180 -5.38 -20.37 -4.90
C ALA A 180 -5.19 -19.18 -3.95
N LEU A 181 -5.86 -18.09 -4.26
CA LEU A 181 -5.83 -16.93 -3.37
C LEU A 181 -6.63 -17.26 -2.11
N PRO A 182 -6.07 -17.00 -0.91
CA PRO A 182 -6.78 -17.28 0.33
C PRO A 182 -8.04 -16.43 0.45
N GLU A 183 -9.06 -16.97 1.07
CA GLU A 183 -10.23 -16.20 1.48
C GLU A 183 -9.85 -15.21 2.58
N VAL A 184 -10.55 -14.07 2.60
CA VAL A 184 -10.33 -13.05 3.62
C VAL A 184 -10.77 -13.59 4.98
N GLN A 185 -9.83 -13.67 5.91
CA GLN A 185 -10.11 -14.06 7.29
C GLN A 185 -10.55 -12.84 8.10
N ARG A 186 -11.63 -12.99 8.86
CA ARG A 186 -12.12 -11.94 9.78
C ARG A 186 -12.37 -12.56 11.14
N ILE A 187 -11.52 -12.23 12.11
CA ILE A 187 -11.73 -12.65 13.50
C ILE A 187 -12.84 -11.76 14.08
N GLN A 188 -13.73 -12.35 14.85
CA GLN A 188 -14.80 -11.62 15.52
C GLN A 188 -14.21 -10.58 16.49
N ALA A 189 -14.84 -9.41 16.56
CA ALA A 189 -14.48 -8.41 17.55
C ALA A 189 -14.68 -8.97 18.97
N PRO A 190 -13.77 -8.68 19.92
CA PRO A 190 -13.98 -9.06 21.32
C PRO A 190 -15.15 -8.28 21.91
N ASP A 191 -15.82 -8.88 22.90
CA ASP A 191 -16.97 -8.26 23.59
C ASP A 191 -16.59 -6.97 24.33
N THR A 192 -15.33 -6.87 24.75
CA THR A 192 -14.78 -5.68 25.42
C THR A 192 -13.61 -5.09 24.63
N PRO A 193 -13.53 -3.75 24.49
CA PRO A 193 -12.39 -3.12 23.84
C PRO A 193 -11.05 -3.50 24.49
N ARG A 194 -10.05 -3.82 23.68
CA ARG A 194 -8.69 -4.03 24.15
C ARG A 194 -7.93 -2.71 24.12
N ARG A 195 -7.25 -2.37 25.19
CA ARG A 195 -6.39 -1.18 25.29
C ARG A 195 -4.94 -1.63 25.44
N ILE A 196 -4.08 -1.15 24.57
CA ILE A 196 -2.65 -1.44 24.54
C ILE A 196 -1.91 -0.11 24.63
N VAL A 197 -0.94 -0.02 25.53
CA VAL A 197 -0.14 1.18 25.74
C VAL A 197 1.33 0.83 25.52
N GLU A 198 1.96 1.55 24.59
CA GLU A 198 3.41 1.51 24.39
C GLU A 198 4.02 2.84 24.80
N THR A 199 5.02 2.80 25.68
CA THR A 199 5.72 4.00 26.12
C THR A 199 6.89 4.30 25.19
N MET A 200 6.94 5.52 24.68
CA MET A 200 8.00 6.01 23.81
C MET A 200 8.43 7.42 24.25
N ASP A 201 9.65 7.81 23.91
CA ASP A 201 10.11 9.18 24.12
C ASP A 201 9.49 10.10 23.06
N VAL A 202 8.36 10.71 23.42
CA VAL A 202 7.58 11.59 22.54
C VAL A 202 6.99 12.74 23.35
N THR A 203 6.92 13.91 22.73
CA THR A 203 6.27 15.08 23.32
C THR A 203 4.75 15.00 23.24
N GLN A 204 4.22 14.22 22.32
CA GLN A 204 2.80 14.08 22.06
C GLN A 204 2.42 12.62 21.87
N GLY A 205 1.40 12.17 22.58
CA GLY A 205 0.86 10.82 22.45
C GLY A 205 0.15 10.60 21.11
N LYS A 206 0.12 9.35 20.67
CA LYS A 206 -0.60 8.91 19.46
C LYS A 206 -1.70 7.95 19.90
N LEU A 207 -2.94 8.31 19.60
CA LEU A 207 -4.12 7.49 19.87
C LEU A 207 -4.59 6.89 18.53
N ALA A 208 -4.53 5.58 18.44
CA ALA A 208 -5.05 4.82 17.33
C ALA A 208 -6.20 3.93 17.81
N MET A 209 -7.37 3.99 17.17
CA MET A 209 -8.55 3.21 17.52
C MET A 209 -9.05 2.45 16.30
N GLY A 210 -9.51 1.21 16.48
CA GLY A 210 -9.99 0.36 15.40
C GLY A 210 -11.34 -0.27 15.70
N TYR A 211 -12.18 -0.31 14.68
CA TYR A 211 -13.53 -0.86 14.75
C TYR A 211 -13.75 -1.85 13.62
N ARG A 212 -14.29 -3.02 13.93
CA ARG A 212 -14.78 -3.96 12.93
C ARG A 212 -16.21 -3.62 12.57
N CYS A 213 -16.43 -3.34 11.28
CA CYS A 213 -17.74 -2.93 10.78
C CYS A 213 -18.59 -4.17 10.43
N SER A 214 -19.88 -4.07 10.62
CA SER A 214 -20.85 -5.13 10.30
C SER A 214 -21.51 -4.94 8.94
N SER A 215 -21.52 -3.72 8.39
CA SER A 215 -22.10 -3.42 7.09
C SER A 215 -21.14 -3.79 5.96
N ASP A 216 -21.62 -4.49 4.95
CA ASP A 216 -20.90 -4.76 3.70
C ASP A 216 -21.26 -3.74 2.58
N ASP A 217 -22.12 -2.75 2.88
CA ASP A 217 -22.46 -1.66 1.95
C ASP A 217 -21.28 -0.68 1.84
N TYR A 218 -20.42 -0.94 0.86
CA TYR A 218 -19.21 -0.15 0.65
C TYR A 218 -19.46 1.34 0.39
N PRO A 219 -20.40 1.74 -0.51
CA PRO A 219 -20.73 3.15 -0.71
C PRO A 219 -21.19 3.84 0.57
N ALA A 220 -22.05 3.23 1.35
CA ALA A 220 -22.51 3.77 2.62
C ALA A 220 -21.36 3.91 3.64
N MET A 221 -20.46 2.93 3.71
CA MET A 221 -19.31 2.97 4.59
C MET A 221 -18.30 4.05 4.20
N VAL A 222 -18.10 4.29 2.90
CA VAL A 222 -17.26 5.40 2.41
C VAL A 222 -17.86 6.74 2.82
N LEU A 223 -19.16 6.95 2.59
CA LEU A 223 -19.86 8.16 2.98
C LEU A 223 -19.79 8.39 4.49
N ALA A 224 -20.11 7.38 5.29
CA ALA A 224 -20.03 7.43 6.74
C ALA A 224 -18.61 7.77 7.24
N ASN A 225 -17.57 7.17 6.66
CA ASN A 225 -16.20 7.51 6.99
C ASN A 225 -15.84 8.96 6.67
N LEU A 226 -16.28 9.50 5.54
CA LEU A 226 -16.01 10.89 5.17
C LEU A 226 -16.71 11.89 6.10
N ILE A 227 -17.94 11.61 6.50
CA ILE A 227 -18.68 12.41 7.51
C ILE A 227 -17.98 12.29 8.86
N PHE A 228 -17.54 11.09 9.24
CA PHE A 228 -16.95 10.84 10.56
C PHE A 228 -15.58 11.51 10.71
N GLY A 229 -14.60 11.19 9.87
CA GLY A 229 -13.23 11.67 10.04
C GLY A 229 -12.39 11.72 8.77
N GLY A 230 -12.98 11.47 7.59
CA GLY A 230 -12.25 11.38 6.32
C GLY A 230 -11.99 12.72 5.62
N THR A 231 -12.55 13.83 6.11
CA THR A 231 -12.41 15.17 5.51
C THR A 231 -12.09 16.24 6.55
N SER A 232 -11.66 17.41 6.09
CA SER A 232 -11.47 18.60 6.93
C SER A 232 -12.77 19.21 7.46
N ASN A 233 -13.92 18.75 6.98
CA ASN A 233 -15.25 19.17 7.44
C ASN A 233 -15.95 18.05 8.22
N SER A 234 -15.23 17.00 8.59
CA SER A 234 -15.77 15.86 9.30
C SER A 234 -16.01 16.14 10.78
N LYS A 235 -16.83 15.29 11.40
CA LYS A 235 -17.16 15.40 12.83
C LYS A 235 -15.91 15.33 13.72
N LEU A 236 -14.95 14.47 13.42
CA LEU A 236 -13.71 14.42 14.19
C LEU A 236 -12.90 15.71 14.07
N PHE A 237 -12.77 16.23 12.86
CA PHE A 237 -12.03 17.47 12.65
C PHE A 237 -12.71 18.65 13.37
N LEU A 238 -14.00 18.85 13.17
CA LEU A 238 -14.71 20.00 13.70
C LEU A 238 -14.95 19.92 15.22
N ASN A 239 -15.29 18.74 15.73
CA ASN A 239 -15.68 18.62 17.13
C ASN A 239 -14.52 18.27 18.05
N VAL A 240 -13.62 17.33 17.65
CA VAL A 240 -12.52 16.89 18.52
C VAL A 240 -11.33 17.85 18.41
N ARG A 241 -10.97 18.26 17.18
CA ARG A 241 -9.83 19.14 16.96
C ARG A 241 -10.18 20.61 17.15
N GLU A 242 -11.15 21.15 16.36
CA GLU A 242 -11.38 22.60 16.32
C GLU A 242 -12.15 23.08 17.58
N ARG A 243 -13.30 22.48 17.87
CA ARG A 243 -14.18 22.96 18.94
C ARG A 243 -13.65 22.68 20.33
N LEU A 244 -13.13 21.46 20.57
CA LEU A 244 -12.66 21.04 21.89
C LEU A 244 -11.14 21.10 22.06
N SER A 245 -10.42 21.34 20.98
CA SER A 245 -8.94 21.43 20.97
C SER A 245 -8.24 20.26 21.69
N LEU A 246 -8.82 19.05 21.60
CA LEU A 246 -8.31 17.85 22.29
C LEU A 246 -7.16 17.20 21.56
N CYS A 247 -6.92 17.56 20.32
CA CYS A 247 -5.89 16.93 19.49
C CYS A 247 -5.35 17.87 18.42
N TYR A 248 -4.17 17.59 17.91
CA TYR A 248 -3.57 18.32 16.79
C TYR A 248 -4.10 17.84 15.43
N TYR A 249 -4.44 16.56 15.36
CA TYR A 249 -5.14 15.97 14.22
C TYR A 249 -6.06 14.86 14.72
N ALA A 250 -7.17 14.68 14.02
CA ALA A 250 -8.05 13.52 14.15
C ALA A 250 -8.57 13.16 12.77
N SER A 251 -8.39 11.94 12.36
CA SER A 251 -8.83 11.45 11.06
C SER A 251 -9.29 10.01 11.16
N SER A 252 -10.16 9.60 10.25
CA SER A 252 -10.56 8.20 10.11
C SER A 252 -10.27 7.67 8.71
N SER A 253 -10.09 6.36 8.62
CA SER A 253 -9.88 5.64 7.37
C SER A 253 -10.65 4.33 7.38
N TYR A 254 -11.19 3.93 6.23
CA TYR A 254 -11.95 2.70 6.07
C TYR A 254 -11.24 1.72 5.14
N ALA A 255 -10.85 0.57 5.67
CA ALA A 255 -10.21 -0.52 4.93
C ALA A 255 -11.27 -1.51 4.43
N ARG A 256 -11.74 -1.33 3.18
CA ARG A 256 -12.74 -2.18 2.53
C ARG A 256 -12.40 -3.67 2.60
N SER A 257 -11.15 -4.03 2.32
CA SER A 257 -10.71 -5.43 2.26
C SER A 257 -10.92 -6.20 3.55
N LYS A 258 -10.93 -5.49 4.69
CA LYS A 258 -11.11 -6.07 6.04
C LYS A 258 -12.37 -5.63 6.73
N ASN A 259 -13.10 -4.68 6.15
CA ASN A 259 -14.25 -4.04 6.79
C ASN A 259 -13.88 -3.45 8.17
N ILE A 260 -12.79 -2.70 8.19
CA ILE A 260 -12.25 -2.06 9.40
C ILE A 260 -12.25 -0.55 9.20
N LEU A 261 -12.79 0.15 10.20
CA LEU A 261 -12.68 1.59 10.36
C LEU A 261 -11.59 1.88 11.40
N THR A 262 -10.66 2.75 11.08
CA THR A 262 -9.62 3.20 12.01
C THR A 262 -9.71 4.69 12.26
N VAL A 263 -9.30 5.11 13.45
CA VAL A 263 -9.10 6.52 13.82
C VAL A 263 -7.67 6.71 14.25
N SER A 264 -7.03 7.77 13.76
CA SER A 264 -5.68 8.18 14.14
C SER A 264 -5.74 9.61 14.66
N SER A 265 -5.16 9.87 15.84
CA SER A 265 -5.18 11.17 16.49
C SER A 265 -3.90 11.45 17.27
N GLY A 266 -3.46 12.71 17.26
CA GLY A 266 -2.33 13.19 18.05
C GLY A 266 -2.84 13.97 19.26
N VAL A 267 -2.69 13.42 20.47
CA VAL A 267 -3.35 13.90 21.69
C VAL A 267 -2.31 14.13 22.79
N GLU A 268 -2.49 15.21 23.57
CA GLU A 268 -1.73 15.37 24.81
C GLU A 268 -2.07 14.24 25.79
N THR A 269 -1.07 13.74 26.52
CA THR A 269 -1.27 12.58 27.43
C THR A 269 -2.39 12.82 28.44
N ALA A 270 -2.54 14.03 28.92
CA ALA A 270 -3.58 14.40 29.90
C ALA A 270 -5.01 14.37 29.30
N ASP A 271 -5.15 14.47 27.98
CA ASP A 271 -6.44 14.54 27.29
C ASP A 271 -6.86 13.22 26.61
N PHE A 272 -6.09 12.12 26.75
CA PHE A 272 -6.40 10.84 26.11
C PHE A 272 -7.83 10.36 26.39
N GLU A 273 -8.26 10.30 27.64
CA GLU A 273 -9.59 9.80 27.99
C GLU A 273 -10.71 10.69 27.47
N ARG A 274 -10.48 12.00 27.46
CA ARG A 274 -11.44 12.97 26.91
C ARG A 274 -11.55 12.86 25.41
N ALA A 275 -10.43 12.72 24.73
CA ALA A 275 -10.39 12.54 23.27
C ALA A 275 -11.03 11.21 22.85
N GLU A 276 -10.70 10.10 23.51
CA GLU A 276 -11.32 8.79 23.29
C GLU A 276 -12.84 8.84 23.48
N ALA A 277 -13.31 9.43 24.56
CA ALA A 277 -14.74 9.57 24.84
C ALA A 277 -15.45 10.42 23.77
N GLU A 278 -14.83 11.52 23.32
CA GLU A 278 -15.42 12.38 22.29
C GLU A 278 -15.44 11.70 20.93
N ILE A 279 -14.36 11.02 20.53
CA ILE A 279 -14.31 10.21 19.29
C ILE A 279 -15.44 9.18 19.31
N GLY A 280 -15.65 8.50 20.45
CA GLY A 280 -16.74 7.55 20.63
C GLY A 280 -18.12 8.18 20.45
N ARG A 281 -18.35 9.39 21.00
CA ARG A 281 -19.61 10.13 20.81
C ARG A 281 -19.85 10.50 19.35
N GLN A 282 -18.82 10.96 18.64
CA GLN A 282 -18.93 11.30 17.23
C GLN A 282 -19.21 10.06 16.36
N LEU A 283 -18.61 8.91 16.68
CA LEU A 283 -18.93 7.65 16.02
C LEU A 283 -20.37 7.25 16.25
N GLN A 284 -20.86 7.36 17.47
CA GLN A 284 -22.25 7.06 17.81
C GLN A 284 -23.23 7.98 17.08
N ALA A 285 -22.92 9.27 16.96
CA ALA A 285 -23.70 10.22 16.18
C ALA A 285 -23.83 9.76 14.73
N VAL A 286 -22.72 9.37 14.09
CA VAL A 286 -22.75 8.83 12.72
C VAL A 286 -23.57 7.53 12.63
N GLN A 287 -23.45 6.63 13.59
CA GLN A 287 -24.25 5.38 13.61
C GLN A 287 -25.76 5.64 13.72
N GLN A 288 -26.16 6.74 14.36
CA GLN A 288 -27.57 7.14 14.56
C GLN A 288 -28.11 7.99 13.41
N GLY A 289 -27.28 8.35 12.43
CA GLY A 289 -27.66 9.26 11.35
C GLY A 289 -27.75 10.73 11.80
N ASP A 290 -27.10 11.08 12.93
CA ASP A 290 -27.08 12.43 13.47
C ASP A 290 -25.98 13.25 12.79
N TRP A 291 -26.31 13.81 11.64
CA TRP A 291 -25.50 14.77 10.89
C TRP A 291 -26.37 15.78 10.16
N GLU A 292 -25.80 16.92 9.88
CA GLU A 292 -26.45 18.00 9.13
C GLU A 292 -26.32 17.77 7.62
N ASP A 293 -27.27 18.33 6.84
CA ASP A 293 -27.28 18.20 5.38
C ASP A 293 -25.95 18.64 4.73
N TRP A 294 -25.32 19.70 5.23
CA TRP A 294 -24.05 20.19 4.70
C TRP A 294 -22.87 19.23 4.94
N GLU A 295 -22.88 18.42 6.03
CA GLU A 295 -21.86 17.40 6.31
C GLU A 295 -21.97 16.29 5.26
N GLN A 296 -23.17 15.84 4.95
CA GLN A 296 -23.45 14.86 3.91
C GLN A 296 -23.09 15.38 2.52
N GLU A 297 -23.50 16.60 2.19
CA GLU A 297 -23.20 17.22 0.90
C GLU A 297 -21.69 17.40 0.71
N GLY A 298 -20.97 17.84 1.74
CA GLY A 298 -19.51 17.95 1.71
C GLY A 298 -18.82 16.61 1.48
N ALA A 299 -19.29 15.54 2.12
CA ALA A 299 -18.77 14.20 1.89
C ALA A 299 -19.05 13.69 0.47
N LEU A 300 -20.25 13.95 -0.08
CA LEU A 300 -20.59 13.60 -1.47
C LEU A 300 -19.73 14.37 -2.48
N GLN A 301 -19.45 15.66 -2.23
CA GLN A 301 -18.54 16.45 -3.07
C GLN A 301 -17.12 15.88 -3.04
N ALA A 302 -16.62 15.44 -1.88
CA ALA A 302 -15.32 14.79 -1.76
C ALA A 302 -15.26 13.48 -2.56
N ILE A 303 -16.32 12.66 -2.53
CA ILE A 303 -16.42 11.44 -3.34
C ILE A 303 -16.38 11.79 -4.83
N ARG A 304 -17.16 12.77 -5.27
CA ARG A 304 -17.19 13.20 -6.68
C ARG A 304 -15.83 13.68 -7.15
N ALA A 305 -15.17 14.53 -6.36
CA ALA A 305 -13.81 15.01 -6.67
C ALA A 305 -12.81 13.87 -6.78
N SER A 306 -12.83 12.91 -5.86
CA SER A 306 -11.97 11.73 -5.89
C SER A 306 -12.22 10.86 -7.12
N LEU A 307 -13.48 10.63 -7.50
CA LEU A 307 -13.84 9.86 -8.69
C LEU A 307 -13.38 10.54 -10.00
N LEU A 308 -13.47 11.87 -10.08
CA LEU A 308 -13.02 12.62 -11.25
C LEU A 308 -11.50 12.60 -11.42
N SER A 309 -10.74 12.50 -10.33
CA SER A 309 -9.27 12.45 -10.34
C SER A 309 -8.70 11.03 -10.46
N LEU A 310 -9.54 9.99 -10.48
CA LEU A 310 -9.07 8.59 -10.58
C LEU A 310 -8.24 8.34 -11.84
N SER A 311 -8.66 8.91 -12.97
CA SER A 311 -7.97 8.73 -14.26
C SER A 311 -6.58 9.40 -14.32
N ASP A 312 -6.29 10.32 -13.38
CA ASP A 312 -5.04 11.08 -13.35
C ASP A 312 -3.90 10.33 -12.64
N SER A 313 -4.20 9.16 -12.07
CA SER A 313 -3.24 8.38 -11.29
C SER A 313 -3.33 6.89 -11.63
N GLN A 314 -2.25 6.33 -12.17
CA GLN A 314 -2.14 4.90 -12.42
C GLN A 314 -2.40 4.08 -11.14
N GLY A 315 -1.85 4.51 -10.00
CA GLY A 315 -2.04 3.83 -8.72
C GLY A 315 -3.47 3.85 -8.19
N ALA A 316 -4.31 4.79 -8.65
CA ALA A 316 -5.73 4.84 -8.31
C ALA A 316 -6.58 3.92 -9.22
N LEU A 317 -6.10 3.63 -10.43
CA LEU A 317 -6.74 2.70 -11.38
C LEU A 317 -6.49 1.23 -11.04
N GLU A 318 -5.40 0.92 -10.36
CA GLU A 318 -5.08 -0.42 -9.83
C GLU A 318 -6.06 -0.84 -8.71
#